data_05217b3fdc4ce3aa2c083cc4b748cc20
#
_entry.id   05217b3fdc4ce3aa2c083cc4b748cc20
#
_cell.length_a   1.000
_cell.length_b   1.000
_cell.length_c   1.000
_cell.angle_alpha   90.00
_cell.angle_beta   90.00
_cell.angle_gamma   90.00
#
_symmetry.space_group_name_H-M   'P 1'
#
loop_
_entity.id
_entity.type
_entity.pdbx_description
1 polymer ?
#
loop_
_entity_poly.entity_id
_entity_poly.type
_entity_poly.pdbx_seq_one_letter_code
_entity_poly.pdbx_strand_id
1 'polypeptide(L)'
;MFRFALPFPTAPGKTENDIKSIAAYLKANPSGYAESRKRLGITLERAYLQPSPMGIVTVAYMESEKPFAEVAHGMATSDLEADRAFVSMVAKIHGVDLRQPPAGPPPETIGEWVDPRVTSRKAGLGFMAPLLPGKSDAGRAFLREAIVTRAAEFAESRRAWDQNMEIVTLSPTPMGDMICVYLEGNDPVKGNRDFAASTRPFDLWFKGKLKELFPPQVDFDKPVPAVEQIFDSVAVMVKV
;
A
#
# COMPACT_ATOMS: atom_id res chain seq x y z
N MET A 1 -11.51 -11.82 1.48
CA MET A 1 -11.09 -10.41 1.37
C MET A 1 -9.67 -10.38 0.87
N PHE A 2 -9.39 -9.68 -0.23
CA PHE A 2 -8.05 -9.47 -0.77
C PHE A 2 -7.57 -8.08 -0.35
N ARG A 3 -6.28 -7.95 -0.01
CA ARG A 3 -5.66 -6.71 0.44
C ARG A 3 -4.36 -6.47 -0.30
N PHE A 4 -4.19 -5.27 -0.83
CA PHE A 4 -3.03 -4.90 -1.64
C PHE A 4 -2.54 -3.51 -1.29
N ALA A 5 -1.23 -3.34 -1.20
CA ALA A 5 -0.57 -2.05 -1.22
C ALA A 5 0.27 -1.96 -2.50
N LEU A 6 0.04 -0.95 -3.33
CA LEU A 6 0.57 -0.88 -4.70
C LEU A 6 1.35 0.42 -4.93
N PRO A 7 2.54 0.37 -5.54
CA PRO A 7 3.28 1.58 -5.89
C PRO A 7 2.87 2.08 -7.28
N PHE A 8 2.61 3.37 -7.39
CA PHE A 8 2.40 4.06 -8.66
C PHE A 8 3.43 5.19 -8.77
N PRO A 9 4.53 4.99 -9.50
CA PRO A 9 5.50 6.06 -9.75
C PRO A 9 4.85 7.19 -10.54
N THR A 10 5.37 8.40 -10.38
CA THR A 10 4.89 9.55 -11.13
C THR A 10 5.57 9.61 -12.49
N ALA A 11 4.82 9.76 -13.56
CA ALA A 11 5.36 9.89 -14.92
C ALA A 11 6.21 11.17 -15.06
N PRO A 12 7.22 11.18 -15.95
CA PRO A 12 8.06 12.35 -16.19
C PRO A 12 7.23 13.62 -16.48
N GLY A 13 7.61 14.72 -15.86
CA GLY A 13 6.93 16.01 -15.99
C GLY A 13 5.62 16.15 -15.23
N LYS A 14 5.21 15.13 -14.46
CA LYS A 14 4.07 15.20 -13.57
C LYS A 14 4.50 15.59 -12.16
N THR A 15 3.59 16.21 -11.44
CA THR A 15 3.82 16.79 -10.13
C THR A 15 2.89 16.21 -9.07
N GLU A 16 3.13 16.53 -7.83
CA GLU A 16 2.24 16.23 -6.70
C GLU A 16 0.82 16.75 -6.93
N ASN A 17 0.67 17.94 -7.52
CA ASN A 17 -0.65 18.51 -7.83
C ASN A 17 -1.40 17.69 -8.88
N ASP A 18 -0.71 17.13 -9.87
CA ASP A 18 -1.33 16.21 -10.83
C ASP A 18 -1.89 14.99 -10.10
N ILE A 19 -1.12 14.39 -9.17
CA ILE A 19 -1.57 13.24 -8.39
C ILE A 19 -2.76 13.60 -7.50
N LYS A 20 -2.68 14.71 -6.79
CA LYS A 20 -3.79 15.21 -5.93
C LYS A 20 -5.06 15.50 -6.72
N SER A 21 -4.96 15.79 -8.03
CA SER A 21 -6.12 15.98 -8.90
C SER A 21 -6.96 14.70 -9.05
N ILE A 22 -6.34 13.49 -8.98
CA ILE A 22 -7.09 12.22 -8.96
C ILE A 22 -7.95 12.14 -7.70
N ALA A 23 -7.36 12.38 -6.54
CA ALA A 23 -8.09 12.37 -5.27
C ALA A 23 -9.21 13.43 -5.23
N ALA A 24 -8.95 14.62 -5.78
CA ALA A 24 -9.95 15.67 -5.89
C ALA A 24 -11.13 15.26 -6.80
N TYR A 25 -10.83 14.63 -7.94
CA TYR A 25 -11.86 14.10 -8.85
C TYR A 25 -12.76 13.07 -8.15
N LEU A 26 -12.17 12.09 -7.44
CA LEU A 26 -12.94 11.06 -6.73
C LEU A 26 -13.82 11.67 -5.63
N LYS A 27 -13.29 12.65 -4.88
CA LYS A 27 -14.04 13.38 -3.84
C LYS A 27 -15.19 14.25 -4.40
N ALA A 28 -15.03 14.76 -5.62
CA ALA A 28 -16.03 15.59 -6.29
C ALA A 28 -17.15 14.75 -6.95
N ASN A 29 -16.92 13.44 -7.16
CA ASN A 29 -17.86 12.54 -7.82
C ASN A 29 -18.25 11.34 -6.92
N PRO A 30 -18.77 11.57 -5.70
CA PRO A 30 -18.94 10.52 -4.70
C PRO A 30 -19.91 9.43 -5.15
N SER A 31 -21.00 9.77 -5.84
CA SER A 31 -21.97 8.77 -6.32
C SER A 31 -21.38 7.87 -7.41
N GLY A 32 -20.66 8.43 -8.39
CA GLY A 32 -19.97 7.65 -9.43
C GLY A 32 -18.87 6.78 -8.86
N TYR A 33 -18.15 7.31 -7.86
CA TYR A 33 -17.16 6.56 -7.10
C TYR A 33 -17.79 5.37 -6.37
N ALA A 34 -18.86 5.60 -5.60
CA ALA A 34 -19.53 4.54 -4.81
C ALA A 34 -20.10 3.44 -5.71
N GLU A 35 -20.75 3.80 -6.83
CA GLU A 35 -21.28 2.82 -7.80
C GLU A 35 -20.16 1.99 -8.42
N SER A 36 -19.05 2.63 -8.82
CA SER A 36 -17.87 1.93 -9.34
C SER A 36 -17.34 0.91 -8.34
N ARG A 37 -17.06 1.34 -7.11
CA ARG A 37 -16.44 0.47 -6.08
C ARG A 37 -17.35 -0.69 -5.68
N LYS A 38 -18.66 -0.47 -5.64
CA LYS A 38 -19.65 -1.52 -5.43
C LYS A 38 -19.60 -2.59 -6.54
N ARG A 39 -19.55 -2.20 -7.82
CA ARG A 39 -19.45 -3.14 -8.96
C ARG A 39 -18.15 -3.92 -8.94
N LEU A 40 -17.06 -3.28 -8.56
CA LEU A 40 -15.73 -3.87 -8.50
C LEU A 40 -15.51 -4.72 -7.23
N GLY A 41 -16.39 -4.64 -6.24
CA GLY A 41 -16.24 -5.32 -4.94
C GLY A 41 -15.15 -4.69 -4.08
N ILE A 42 -14.83 -3.40 -4.29
CA ILE A 42 -13.84 -2.68 -3.50
C ILE A 42 -14.52 -2.13 -2.25
N THR A 43 -13.98 -2.46 -1.08
CA THR A 43 -14.54 -2.09 0.23
C THR A 43 -13.77 -0.99 0.93
N LEU A 44 -12.50 -0.80 0.59
CA LEU A 44 -11.64 0.28 1.12
C LEU A 44 -10.58 0.66 0.10
N GLU A 45 -10.34 1.96 -0.03
CA GLU A 45 -9.19 2.52 -0.74
C GLU A 45 -8.59 3.67 0.05
N ARG A 46 -7.26 3.69 0.12
CA ARG A 46 -6.46 4.78 0.67
C ARG A 46 -5.28 5.08 -0.24
N ALA A 47 -4.88 6.34 -0.35
CA ALA A 47 -3.73 6.72 -1.15
C ALA A 47 -2.81 7.67 -0.38
N TYR A 48 -1.52 7.44 -0.53
CA TYR A 48 -0.45 8.14 0.17
C TYR A 48 0.59 8.63 -0.81
N LEU A 49 1.11 9.84 -0.60
CA LEU A 49 2.26 10.36 -1.33
C LEU A 49 3.54 10.13 -0.51
N GLN A 50 4.52 9.55 -1.15
CA GLN A 50 5.84 9.34 -0.58
C GLN A 50 6.91 9.96 -1.47
N PRO A 51 7.68 10.95 -0.98
CA PRO A 51 8.90 11.39 -1.63
C PRO A 51 9.94 10.25 -1.64
N SER A 52 10.61 10.07 -2.77
CA SER A 52 11.67 9.10 -2.93
C SER A 52 12.82 9.67 -3.80
N PRO A 53 14.01 9.05 -3.79
CA PRO A 53 15.08 9.43 -4.71
C PRO A 53 14.70 9.35 -6.20
N MET A 54 13.66 8.58 -6.53
CA MET A 54 13.15 8.41 -7.89
C MET A 54 12.00 9.39 -8.23
N GLY A 55 11.72 10.34 -7.35
CA GLY A 55 10.59 11.25 -7.45
C GLY A 55 9.46 10.89 -6.48
N ILE A 56 8.28 11.45 -6.71
CA ILE A 56 7.10 11.18 -5.87
C ILE A 56 6.45 9.86 -6.31
N VAL A 57 6.11 9.02 -5.36
CA VAL A 57 5.39 7.76 -5.58
C VAL A 57 4.06 7.83 -4.84
N THR A 58 2.99 7.39 -5.49
CA THR A 58 1.73 7.12 -4.81
C THR A 58 1.72 5.67 -4.33
N VAL A 59 1.48 5.46 -3.04
CA VAL A 59 1.19 4.14 -2.50
C VAL A 59 -0.32 4.05 -2.31
N ALA A 60 -0.97 3.19 -3.09
CA ALA A 60 -2.40 2.95 -3.00
C ALA A 60 -2.65 1.66 -2.23
N TYR A 61 -3.44 1.73 -1.17
CA TYR A 61 -3.95 0.57 -0.46
C TYR A 61 -5.39 0.29 -0.86
N MET A 62 -5.71 -0.97 -1.10
CA MET A 62 -7.05 -1.41 -1.48
C MET A 62 -7.43 -2.70 -0.77
N GLU A 63 -8.70 -2.77 -0.34
CA GLU A 63 -9.37 -4.02 0.03
C GLU A 63 -10.48 -4.33 -0.95
N SER A 64 -10.58 -5.59 -1.37
CA SER A 64 -11.57 -6.03 -2.35
C SER A 64 -12.08 -7.44 -2.04
N GLU A 65 -13.32 -7.72 -2.44
CA GLU A 65 -13.90 -9.06 -2.46
C GLU A 65 -13.34 -9.90 -3.61
N LYS A 66 -12.71 -9.25 -4.61
CA LYS A 66 -12.17 -9.87 -5.82
C LYS A 66 -10.65 -9.76 -5.86
N PRO A 67 -9.95 -10.69 -6.55
CA PRO A 67 -8.53 -10.58 -6.80
C PRO A 67 -8.17 -9.30 -7.56
N PHE A 68 -6.94 -8.80 -7.38
CA PHE A 68 -6.47 -7.57 -8.03
C PHE A 68 -6.66 -7.58 -9.56
N ALA A 69 -6.35 -8.71 -10.22
CA ALA A 69 -6.49 -8.82 -11.68
C ALA A 69 -7.94 -8.62 -12.15
N GLU A 70 -8.92 -9.13 -11.40
CA GLU A 70 -10.35 -8.95 -11.72
C GLU A 70 -10.79 -7.50 -11.49
N VAL A 71 -10.32 -6.87 -10.40
CA VAL A 71 -10.59 -5.45 -10.15
C VAL A 71 -10.01 -4.57 -11.24
N ALA A 72 -8.75 -4.77 -11.60
CA ALA A 72 -8.07 -4.01 -12.65
C ALA A 72 -8.76 -4.18 -14.01
N HIS A 73 -9.11 -5.42 -14.38
CA HIS A 73 -9.85 -5.71 -15.61
C HIS A 73 -11.24 -5.05 -15.62
N GLY A 74 -11.99 -5.20 -14.52
CA GLY A 74 -13.32 -4.61 -14.39
C GLY A 74 -13.29 -3.07 -14.48
N MET A 75 -12.27 -2.44 -13.89
CA MET A 75 -12.08 -0.99 -13.99
C MET A 75 -11.72 -0.58 -15.43
N ALA A 76 -10.84 -1.32 -16.09
CA ALA A 76 -10.38 -1.04 -17.47
C ALA A 76 -11.49 -1.18 -18.51
N THR A 77 -12.45 -2.08 -18.28
CA THR A 77 -13.56 -2.41 -19.20
C THR A 77 -14.90 -1.77 -18.79
N SER A 78 -14.91 -0.96 -17.73
CA SER A 78 -16.11 -0.35 -17.19
C SER A 78 -16.77 0.64 -18.17
N ASP A 79 -18.09 0.60 -18.22
CA ASP A 79 -18.93 1.57 -18.94
C ASP A 79 -19.22 2.84 -18.15
N LEU A 80 -18.86 2.86 -16.84
CA LEU A 80 -19.03 4.03 -16.00
C LEU A 80 -18.07 5.16 -16.41
N GLU A 81 -18.61 6.37 -16.51
CA GLU A 81 -17.82 7.58 -16.80
C GLU A 81 -16.74 7.79 -15.73
N ALA A 82 -17.08 7.56 -14.45
CA ALA A 82 -16.15 7.70 -13.33
C ALA A 82 -14.91 6.79 -13.48
N ASP A 83 -15.09 5.56 -13.91
CA ASP A 83 -13.99 4.62 -14.13
C ASP A 83 -13.15 5.00 -15.34
N ARG A 84 -13.79 5.36 -16.47
CA ARG A 84 -13.07 5.80 -17.67
C ARG A 84 -12.21 7.03 -17.39
N ALA A 85 -12.75 8.01 -16.66
CA ALA A 85 -12.00 9.18 -16.26
C ALA A 85 -10.83 8.82 -15.33
N PHE A 86 -11.08 7.99 -14.31
CA PHE A 86 -10.04 7.53 -13.38
C PHE A 86 -8.91 6.80 -14.12
N VAL A 87 -9.23 5.80 -14.95
CA VAL A 87 -8.24 5.05 -15.75
C VAL A 87 -7.42 5.97 -16.65
N SER A 88 -8.07 6.96 -17.28
CA SER A 88 -7.38 7.96 -18.11
C SER A 88 -6.43 8.83 -17.29
N MET A 89 -6.84 9.26 -16.09
CA MET A 89 -5.99 10.05 -15.19
C MET A 89 -4.79 9.24 -14.70
N VAL A 90 -5.00 7.99 -14.30
CA VAL A 90 -3.93 7.06 -13.87
C VAL A 90 -2.92 6.87 -15.00
N ALA A 91 -3.38 6.60 -16.22
CA ALA A 91 -2.50 6.45 -17.38
C ALA A 91 -1.66 7.71 -17.66
N LYS A 92 -2.30 8.89 -17.59
CA LYS A 92 -1.63 10.17 -17.85
C LYS A 92 -0.64 10.57 -16.75
N ILE A 93 -0.94 10.28 -15.51
CA ILE A 93 -0.18 10.79 -14.34
C ILE A 93 0.87 9.78 -13.89
N HIS A 94 0.57 8.50 -13.97
CA HIS A 94 1.48 7.43 -13.52
C HIS A 94 2.11 6.63 -14.67
N GLY A 95 1.67 6.84 -15.91
CA GLY A 95 2.15 6.07 -17.06
C GLY A 95 1.65 4.60 -17.05
N VAL A 96 0.69 4.27 -16.20
CA VAL A 96 0.13 2.92 -16.06
C VAL A 96 -1.24 2.87 -16.72
N ASP A 97 -1.32 2.29 -17.91
CA ASP A 97 -2.59 2.11 -18.61
C ASP A 97 -3.21 0.74 -18.24
N LEU A 98 -4.20 0.78 -17.34
CA LEU A 98 -4.91 -0.43 -16.90
C LEU A 98 -5.63 -1.19 -18.01
N ARG A 99 -5.81 -0.59 -19.20
CA ARG A 99 -6.41 -1.22 -20.39
C ARG A 99 -5.42 -2.11 -21.13
N GLN A 100 -4.13 -1.97 -20.85
CA GLN A 100 -3.08 -2.79 -21.44
C GLN A 100 -2.76 -3.97 -20.52
N PRO A 101 -2.33 -5.11 -21.08
CA PRO A 101 -1.79 -6.19 -20.26
C PRO A 101 -0.66 -5.69 -19.37
N PRO A 102 -0.56 -6.15 -18.12
CA PRO A 102 0.54 -5.77 -17.25
C PRO A 102 1.88 -6.20 -17.83
N ALA A 103 2.90 -5.35 -17.71
CA ALA A 103 4.24 -5.61 -18.22
C ALA A 103 5.01 -6.71 -17.46
N GLY A 104 4.44 -7.22 -16.37
CA GLY A 104 5.08 -8.21 -15.49
C GLY A 104 4.05 -8.99 -14.67
N PRO A 105 4.52 -9.85 -13.76
CA PRO A 105 3.63 -10.59 -12.88
C PRO A 105 2.83 -9.63 -12.00
N PRO A 106 1.60 -10.03 -11.58
CA PRO A 106 0.77 -9.21 -10.72
C PRO A 106 1.44 -9.02 -9.35
N PRO A 107 1.09 -7.94 -8.62
CA PRO A 107 1.50 -7.77 -7.24
C PRO A 107 1.01 -8.94 -6.38
N GLU A 108 1.82 -9.33 -5.41
CA GLU A 108 1.58 -10.45 -4.51
C GLU A 108 1.58 -9.99 -3.06
N THR A 109 0.52 -10.27 -2.30
CA THR A 109 0.53 -10.07 -0.85
C THR A 109 1.33 -11.20 -0.22
N ILE A 110 2.54 -10.88 0.25
CA ILE A 110 3.51 -11.82 0.83
C ILE A 110 3.49 -11.83 2.36
N GLY A 111 2.78 -10.88 2.97
CA GLY A 111 2.58 -10.80 4.41
C GLY A 111 1.25 -10.13 4.74
N GLU A 112 0.48 -10.79 5.59
CA GLU A 112 -0.78 -10.24 6.08
C GLU A 112 -0.97 -10.60 7.55
N TRP A 113 -1.18 -9.57 8.35
CA TRP A 113 -1.58 -9.71 9.74
C TRP A 113 -2.69 -8.70 10.06
N VAL A 114 -3.78 -9.19 10.64
CA VAL A 114 -4.89 -8.40 11.14
C VAL A 114 -5.19 -8.84 12.57
N ASP A 115 -5.21 -7.91 13.50
CA ASP A 115 -5.54 -8.22 14.89
C ASP A 115 -7.05 -8.59 15.00
N PRO A 116 -7.39 -9.84 15.32
CA PRO A 116 -8.79 -10.26 15.37
C PRO A 116 -9.60 -9.57 16.49
N ARG A 117 -8.93 -8.87 17.41
CA ARG A 117 -9.59 -8.13 18.50
C ARG A 117 -10.10 -6.76 18.08
N VAL A 118 -9.69 -6.28 16.90
CA VAL A 118 -10.08 -4.95 16.40
C VAL A 118 -11.13 -5.09 15.33
N THR A 119 -12.29 -4.48 15.57
CA THR A 119 -13.47 -4.58 14.70
C THR A 119 -13.80 -3.30 13.96
N SER A 120 -13.09 -2.20 14.24
CA SER A 120 -13.30 -0.90 13.61
C SER A 120 -12.05 -0.43 12.87
N ARG A 121 -12.27 0.26 11.76
CA ARG A 121 -11.20 0.89 10.98
C ARG A 121 -10.49 1.97 11.79
N LYS A 122 -9.18 2.07 11.58
CA LYS A 122 -8.30 3.05 12.21
C LYS A 122 -7.59 3.89 11.15
N ALA A 123 -6.74 4.80 11.58
CA ALA A 123 -5.87 5.55 10.70
C ALA A 123 -4.89 4.60 9.96
N GLY A 124 -4.56 4.93 8.72
CA GLY A 124 -3.64 4.14 7.91
C GLY A 124 -2.35 4.88 7.59
N LEU A 125 -1.30 4.12 7.31
CA LEU A 125 -0.02 4.58 6.79
C LEU A 125 0.43 3.63 5.69
N GLY A 126 0.55 4.12 4.46
CA GLY A 126 1.07 3.36 3.32
C GLY A 126 2.42 3.90 2.88
N PHE A 127 3.41 3.03 2.73
CA PHE A 127 4.74 3.40 2.23
C PHE A 127 5.38 2.27 1.43
N MET A 128 6.47 2.59 0.71
CA MET A 128 7.20 1.60 -0.07
C MET A 128 8.72 1.75 0.09
N ALA A 129 9.43 0.66 -0.20
CA ALA A 129 10.89 0.65 -0.33
C ALA A 129 11.32 -0.34 -1.41
N PRO A 130 12.42 -0.05 -2.16
CA PRO A 130 12.97 -0.97 -3.12
C PRO A 130 13.62 -2.16 -2.42
N LEU A 131 13.39 -3.37 -2.94
CA LEU A 131 14.06 -4.57 -2.49
C LEU A 131 15.41 -4.70 -3.19
N LEU A 132 16.41 -5.29 -2.55
CA LEU A 132 17.66 -5.63 -3.23
C LEU A 132 17.42 -6.66 -4.35
N PRO A 133 18.13 -6.57 -5.48
CA PRO A 133 17.97 -7.50 -6.58
C PRO A 133 18.13 -8.96 -6.14
N GLY A 134 17.20 -9.83 -6.57
CA GLY A 134 17.22 -11.26 -6.25
C GLY A 134 16.79 -11.61 -4.82
N LYS A 135 16.24 -10.67 -4.05
CA LYS A 135 15.84 -10.90 -2.65
C LYS A 135 14.35 -11.23 -2.47
N SER A 136 13.57 -11.35 -3.53
CA SER A 136 12.12 -11.57 -3.45
C SER A 136 11.76 -12.87 -2.70
N ASP A 137 12.46 -13.98 -2.99
CA ASP A 137 12.22 -15.25 -2.28
C ASP A 137 12.66 -15.19 -0.82
N ALA A 138 13.77 -14.53 -0.54
CA ALA A 138 14.21 -14.29 0.84
C ALA A 138 13.20 -13.42 1.61
N GLY A 139 12.60 -12.42 0.95
CA GLY A 139 11.54 -11.60 1.51
C GLY A 139 10.29 -12.39 1.85
N ARG A 140 9.84 -13.28 0.95
CA ARG A 140 8.72 -14.21 1.21
C ARG A 140 9.01 -15.14 2.39
N ALA A 141 10.22 -15.73 2.42
CA ALA A 141 10.62 -16.63 3.51
C ALA A 141 10.67 -15.89 4.86
N PHE A 142 11.24 -14.68 4.88
CA PHE A 142 11.30 -13.86 6.08
C PHE A 142 9.92 -13.51 6.63
N LEU A 143 8.98 -13.05 5.77
CA LEU A 143 7.65 -12.71 6.23
C LEU A 143 6.85 -13.94 6.69
N ARG A 144 7.05 -15.09 6.05
CA ARG A 144 6.49 -16.36 6.52
C ARG A 144 7.04 -16.71 7.90
N GLU A 145 8.35 -16.58 8.13
CA GLU A 145 8.96 -16.81 9.44
C GLU A 145 8.36 -15.85 10.49
N ALA A 146 8.29 -14.56 10.19
CA ALA A 146 7.80 -13.54 11.10
C ALA A 146 6.32 -13.73 11.47
N ILE A 147 5.45 -13.88 10.46
CA ILE A 147 3.99 -13.82 10.63
C ILE A 147 3.40 -15.20 10.99
N VAL A 148 4.01 -16.29 10.52
CA VAL A 148 3.49 -17.65 10.75
C VAL A 148 4.26 -18.36 11.86
N THR A 149 5.58 -18.48 11.73
CA THR A 149 6.39 -19.23 12.68
C THR A 149 6.51 -18.50 14.02
N ARG A 150 6.70 -17.17 13.96
CA ARG A 150 6.83 -16.32 15.15
C ARG A 150 5.58 -15.46 15.40
N ALA A 151 4.39 -15.99 15.07
CA ALA A 151 3.12 -15.26 15.07
C ALA A 151 2.81 -14.56 16.40
N ALA A 152 3.08 -15.19 17.53
CA ALA A 152 2.84 -14.60 18.84
C ALA A 152 3.72 -13.37 19.11
N GLU A 153 5.01 -13.47 18.79
CA GLU A 153 5.97 -12.38 18.96
C GLU A 153 5.68 -11.21 17.98
N PHE A 154 5.32 -11.56 16.74
CA PHE A 154 4.90 -10.59 15.74
C PHE A 154 3.69 -9.79 16.23
N ALA A 155 2.63 -10.49 16.62
CA ALA A 155 1.40 -9.86 17.11
C ALA A 155 1.63 -9.02 18.38
N GLU A 156 2.47 -9.49 19.31
CA GLU A 156 2.84 -8.73 20.49
C GLU A 156 3.61 -7.45 20.13
N SER A 157 4.57 -7.54 19.19
CA SER A 157 5.31 -6.38 18.70
C SER A 157 4.36 -5.34 18.10
N ARG A 158 3.49 -5.73 17.16
CA ARG A 158 2.58 -4.78 16.48
C ARG A 158 1.62 -4.11 17.45
N ARG A 159 1.10 -4.84 18.41
CA ARG A 159 0.23 -4.31 19.47
C ARG A 159 0.95 -3.32 20.39
N ALA A 160 2.23 -3.56 20.67
CA ALA A 160 3.02 -2.65 21.50
C ALA A 160 3.17 -1.25 20.85
N TRP A 161 3.04 -1.18 19.52
CA TRP A 161 3.10 0.04 18.72
C TRP A 161 1.71 0.52 18.29
N ASP A 162 0.65 0.01 18.93
CA ASP A 162 -0.75 0.36 18.67
C ASP A 162 -1.15 0.11 17.19
N GLN A 163 -0.52 -0.87 16.56
CA GLN A 163 -0.88 -1.34 15.23
C GLN A 163 -1.86 -2.51 15.33
N ASN A 164 -2.83 -2.53 14.45
CA ASN A 164 -3.86 -3.58 14.36
C ASN A 164 -3.90 -4.28 13.00
N MET A 165 -3.13 -3.79 12.03
CA MET A 165 -2.99 -4.42 10.73
C MET A 165 -1.63 -4.10 10.12
N GLU A 166 -1.05 -5.08 9.45
CA GLU A 166 0.10 -4.94 8.58
C GLU A 166 -0.09 -5.79 7.34
N ILE A 167 -0.07 -5.15 6.17
CA ILE A 167 -0.15 -5.80 4.86
C ILE A 167 1.12 -5.48 4.10
N VAL A 168 1.77 -6.51 3.58
CA VAL A 168 3.02 -6.38 2.82
C VAL A 168 2.81 -6.97 1.43
N THR A 169 2.97 -6.15 0.42
CA THR A 169 2.82 -6.54 -0.99
C THR A 169 4.17 -6.41 -1.71
N LEU A 170 4.56 -7.46 -2.39
CA LEU A 170 5.66 -7.47 -3.35
C LEU A 170 5.12 -7.06 -4.72
N SER A 171 5.67 -6.00 -5.28
CA SER A 171 5.27 -5.46 -6.58
C SER A 171 6.48 -5.44 -7.52
N PRO A 172 6.54 -6.34 -8.50
CA PRO A 172 7.53 -6.25 -9.57
C PRO A 172 7.29 -4.99 -10.41
N THR A 173 8.35 -4.22 -10.64
CA THR A 173 8.31 -3.02 -11.46
C THR A 173 9.48 -3.01 -12.46
N PRO A 174 9.43 -2.20 -13.53
CA PRO A 174 10.57 -2.04 -14.44
C PRO A 174 11.86 -1.54 -13.75
N MET A 175 11.74 -0.96 -12.57
CA MET A 175 12.89 -0.46 -11.77
C MET A 175 13.37 -1.48 -10.73
N GLY A 176 12.83 -2.67 -10.71
CA GLY A 176 13.09 -3.73 -9.72
C GLY A 176 11.89 -4.00 -8.82
N ASP A 177 12.06 -4.96 -7.93
CA ASP A 177 11.00 -5.36 -6.99
C ASP A 177 10.84 -4.33 -5.88
N MET A 178 9.60 -3.94 -5.63
CA MET A 178 9.22 -3.00 -4.57
C MET A 178 8.41 -3.71 -3.50
N ILE A 179 8.70 -3.41 -2.26
CA ILE A 179 7.86 -3.79 -1.12
C ILE A 179 7.00 -2.59 -0.76
N CYS A 180 5.69 -2.78 -0.80
CA CYS A 180 4.72 -1.83 -0.29
C CYS A 180 4.16 -2.35 1.02
N VAL A 181 4.12 -1.49 2.03
CA VAL A 181 3.60 -1.80 3.36
C VAL A 181 2.42 -0.88 3.65
N TYR A 182 1.35 -1.47 4.16
CA TYR A 182 0.26 -0.74 4.75
C TYR A 182 0.12 -1.13 6.22
N LEU A 183 0.11 -0.12 7.07
CA LEU A 183 -0.11 -0.24 8.52
C LEU A 183 -1.43 0.43 8.88
N GLU A 184 -2.16 -0.15 9.84
CA GLU A 184 -3.33 0.48 10.44
C GLU A 184 -3.22 0.46 11.96
N GLY A 185 -3.65 1.56 12.61
CA GLY A 185 -3.59 1.72 14.07
C GLY A 185 -4.23 3.05 14.48
N ASN A 186 -4.27 3.36 15.79
CA ASN A 186 -4.80 4.66 16.23
C ASN A 186 -3.88 5.81 15.78
N ASP A 187 -2.56 5.60 15.81
CA ASP A 187 -1.54 6.50 15.25
C ASP A 187 -0.41 5.66 14.61
N PRO A 188 -0.59 5.19 13.36
CA PRO A 188 0.38 4.34 12.70
C PRO A 188 1.71 5.05 12.39
N VAL A 189 1.72 6.39 12.30
CA VAL A 189 2.95 7.18 12.13
C VAL A 189 3.78 7.13 13.41
N LYS A 190 3.13 7.35 14.56
CA LYS A 190 3.79 7.19 15.87
C LYS A 190 4.26 5.75 16.07
N GLY A 191 3.40 4.77 15.76
CA GLY A 191 3.74 3.34 15.87
C GLY A 191 4.96 2.96 15.04
N ASN A 192 5.08 3.47 13.82
CA ASN A 192 6.27 3.25 12.98
C ASN A 192 7.54 3.90 13.59
N ARG A 193 7.42 5.10 14.14
CA ARG A 193 8.53 5.78 14.83
C ARG A 193 8.98 5.00 16.06
N ASP A 194 8.03 4.53 16.87
CA ASP A 194 8.32 3.77 18.08
C ASP A 194 8.95 2.40 17.75
N PHE A 195 8.49 1.73 16.69
CA PHE A 195 9.12 0.52 16.15
C PHE A 195 10.58 0.78 15.72
N ALA A 196 10.84 1.86 15.00
CA ALA A 196 12.20 2.21 14.57
C ALA A 196 13.15 2.38 15.76
N ALA A 197 12.69 3.02 16.84
CA ALA A 197 13.45 3.22 18.08
C ALA A 197 13.48 1.99 19.00
N SER A 198 12.73 0.94 18.69
CA SER A 198 12.57 -0.23 19.56
C SER A 198 13.87 -1.02 19.76
N THR A 199 14.10 -1.43 21.00
CA THR A 199 15.17 -2.36 21.41
C THR A 199 14.63 -3.70 21.88
N ARG A 200 13.34 -4.01 21.66
CA ARG A 200 12.74 -5.29 21.99
C ARG A 200 13.40 -6.40 21.17
N PRO A 201 13.65 -7.60 21.74
CA PRO A 201 14.38 -8.66 21.05
C PRO A 201 13.79 -9.04 19.68
N PHE A 202 12.48 -9.17 19.57
CA PHE A 202 11.82 -9.47 18.30
C PHE A 202 12.01 -8.35 17.28
N ASP A 203 11.86 -7.09 17.68
CA ASP A 203 11.99 -5.95 16.78
C ASP A 203 13.43 -5.78 16.28
N LEU A 204 14.42 -6.03 17.14
CA LEU A 204 15.83 -6.06 16.73
C LEU A 204 16.10 -7.18 15.71
N TRP A 205 15.58 -8.37 15.95
CA TRP A 205 15.67 -9.48 15.00
C TRP A 205 15.00 -9.12 13.67
N PHE A 206 13.79 -8.58 13.72
CA PHE A 206 13.01 -8.20 12.54
C PHE A 206 13.74 -7.13 11.72
N LYS A 207 14.22 -6.06 12.36
CA LYS A 207 15.04 -5.02 11.72
C LYS A 207 16.35 -5.56 11.14
N GLY A 208 17.00 -6.49 11.84
CA GLY A 208 18.18 -7.19 11.35
C GLY A 208 17.92 -7.92 10.04
N LYS A 209 16.81 -8.65 9.95
CA LYS A 209 16.38 -9.33 8.72
C LYS A 209 16.03 -8.34 7.59
N LEU A 210 15.37 -7.25 7.90
CA LEU A 210 15.09 -6.21 6.90
C LEU A 210 16.38 -5.63 6.31
N LYS A 211 17.42 -5.39 7.11
CA LYS A 211 18.73 -4.89 6.65
C LYS A 211 19.44 -5.84 5.66
N GLU A 212 19.12 -7.14 5.68
CA GLU A 212 19.64 -8.13 4.71
C GLU A 212 18.90 -8.08 3.36
N LEU A 213 17.70 -7.49 3.32
CA LEU A 213 16.78 -7.50 2.19
C LEU A 213 16.74 -6.18 1.43
N PHE A 214 17.04 -5.07 2.10
CA PHE A 214 16.90 -3.73 1.55
C PHE A 214 18.23 -3.02 1.39
N PRO A 215 18.33 -2.06 0.45
CA PRO A 215 19.52 -1.25 0.29
C PRO A 215 19.89 -0.50 1.58
N PRO A 216 21.20 -0.25 1.84
CA PRO A 216 21.65 0.42 3.07
C PRO A 216 21.07 1.82 3.32
N GLN A 217 20.53 2.45 2.28
CA GLN A 217 19.86 3.76 2.39
C GLN A 217 18.50 3.65 3.07
N VAL A 218 17.89 2.46 3.11
CA VAL A 218 16.66 2.17 3.84
C VAL A 218 17.03 1.84 5.28
N ASP A 219 16.95 2.84 6.14
CA ASP A 219 17.36 2.74 7.54
C ASP A 219 16.16 2.41 8.44
N PHE A 220 16.07 1.17 8.90
CA PHE A 220 14.97 0.68 9.76
C PHE A 220 15.11 1.09 11.23
N ASP A 221 16.19 1.77 11.61
CA ASP A 221 16.35 2.41 12.92
C ASP A 221 15.86 3.88 12.90
N LYS A 222 15.34 4.31 11.75
CA LYS A 222 14.64 5.59 11.56
C LYS A 222 13.20 5.36 11.09
N PRO A 223 12.28 6.25 11.43
CA PRO A 223 10.92 6.19 10.90
C PRO A 223 10.93 6.35 9.37
N VAL A 224 9.91 5.78 8.72
CA VAL A 224 9.71 6.02 7.29
C VAL A 224 9.65 7.52 6.99
N PRO A 225 10.12 7.96 5.80
CA PRO A 225 10.01 9.36 5.39
C PRO A 225 8.59 9.89 5.52
N ALA A 226 8.45 11.20 5.62
CA ALA A 226 7.14 11.83 5.70
C ALA A 226 6.25 11.37 4.52
N VAL A 227 5.08 10.82 4.87
CA VAL A 227 4.08 10.33 3.94
C VAL A 227 2.81 11.13 4.16
N GLU A 228 2.21 11.64 3.08
CA GLU A 228 0.95 12.39 3.13
C GLU A 228 -0.20 11.49 2.67
N GLN A 229 -1.23 11.31 3.50
CA GLN A 229 -2.47 10.68 3.06
C GLN A 229 -3.30 11.67 2.23
N ILE A 230 -3.51 11.37 0.95
CA ILE A 230 -4.25 12.23 0.01
C ILE A 230 -5.68 11.77 -0.23
N PHE A 231 -5.97 10.49 0.03
CA PHE A 231 -7.30 9.91 -0.18
C PHE A 231 -7.63 8.88 0.90
N ASP A 232 -8.88 8.89 1.34
CA ASP A 232 -9.50 7.86 2.18
C ASP A 232 -10.96 7.70 1.74
N SER A 233 -11.31 6.51 1.28
CA SER A 233 -12.66 6.20 0.81
C SER A 233 -13.72 6.27 1.91
N VAL A 234 -13.35 6.05 3.17
CA VAL A 234 -14.28 6.18 4.29
C VAL A 234 -14.86 7.59 4.35
N ALA A 235 -14.03 8.61 4.15
CA ALA A 235 -14.47 10.01 4.17
C ALA A 235 -15.33 10.41 2.95
N VAL A 236 -15.28 9.63 1.86
CA VAL A 236 -16.06 9.86 0.64
C VAL A 236 -17.42 9.16 0.73
N MET A 237 -17.43 7.89 1.19
CA MET A 237 -18.63 7.06 1.24
C MET A 237 -19.63 7.48 2.32
N VAL A 238 -19.20 8.18 3.36
CA VAL A 238 -20.11 8.77 4.38
C VAL A 238 -20.99 9.88 3.80
N LYS A 239 -20.67 10.41 2.62
CA LYS A 239 -21.42 11.53 1.98
C LYS A 239 -22.46 11.06 0.97
N VAL A 240 -22.62 9.76 0.76
CA VAL A 240 -23.57 9.11 -0.14
C VAL A 240 -24.63 8.35 0.67
#